data_f2f83b4043c687ff752db765adacf677
#
_entry.id   f2f83b4043c687ff752db765adacf677
#
_cell.length_a   1.000
_cell.length_b   1.000
_cell.length_c   1.000
_cell.angle_alpha   90.00
_cell.angle_beta   90.00
_cell.angle_gamma   90.00
#
_symmetry.space_group_name_H-M   'P 1'
#
loop_
_entity.id
_entity.type
_entity.pdbx_description
1 polymer ?
#
loop_
_entity_poly.entity_id
_entity_poly.type
_entity_poly.pdbx_seq_one_letter_code
_entity_poly.pdbx_strand_id
1 'polypeptide(L)'
;STLLASSAASDVYKRQTPGFVGADLENVLNEAALVAARRNKKVIDAADIDEAEDRVIAGPSKKDRTISQKEREMVAYHEAGHTIVGLVLSNARVVHKVTIVPRGRAGGYMIALPKEDQMLLSKEDMKEQLAGLMGGRVAEEIIFNSQTTGASNDFEQATQMARAMVTEYGMSEKLGPVQYEGNHAMFGAQSPQKMISEQTAYEIDEEVRSLLNEARNKAAEIIQGNRETHKLIAEALLKYETLDSVQIKSLYETGKMPENSEHELEEEAKPLSYDEIKSK
;
A
#
# COMPACT_ATOMS: atom_id res chain seq x y z
N SER A 1 10.04 33.59 -3.35
CA SER A 1 9.96 33.29 -4.77
C SER A 1 9.08 32.06 -4.95
N THR A 2 7.90 32.30 -5.49
CA THR A 2 6.88 31.30 -5.76
C THR A 2 7.38 30.40 -6.89
N LEU A 3 7.78 29.17 -6.58
CA LEU A 3 8.01 28.14 -7.57
C LEU A 3 6.65 27.80 -8.19
N LEU A 4 6.43 28.28 -9.42
CA LEU A 4 5.29 27.88 -10.24
C LEU A 4 5.44 26.40 -10.59
N ALA A 5 4.81 25.54 -9.80
CA ALA A 5 4.54 24.19 -10.26
C ALA A 5 3.67 24.31 -11.53
N SER A 6 4.04 23.64 -12.61
CA SER A 6 3.26 23.65 -13.83
C SER A 6 1.83 23.13 -13.54
N SER A 7 0.83 23.63 -14.26
CA SER A 7 -0.56 23.19 -14.10
C SER A 7 -0.72 21.65 -14.24
N ALA A 8 0.09 21.02 -15.07
CA ALA A 8 0.14 19.55 -15.24
C ALA A 8 0.60 18.83 -13.94
N ALA A 9 1.63 19.35 -13.25
CA ALA A 9 2.07 18.80 -11.97
C ALA A 9 0.96 18.93 -10.89
N SER A 10 0.22 20.05 -10.91
CA SER A 10 -0.91 20.29 -10.00
C SER A 10 -2.08 19.33 -10.23
N ASP A 11 -2.36 18.92 -11.48
CA ASP A 11 -3.46 18.02 -11.80
C ASP A 11 -3.11 16.54 -11.54
N VAL A 12 -1.87 16.13 -11.80
CA VAL A 12 -1.34 14.82 -11.41
C VAL A 12 -1.36 14.68 -9.89
N TYR A 13 -0.91 15.70 -9.20
CA TYR A 13 -0.85 15.79 -7.75
C TYR A 13 -2.22 15.62 -7.07
N LYS A 14 -3.27 16.29 -7.55
CA LYS A 14 -4.63 16.15 -7.01
C LYS A 14 -5.22 14.76 -7.16
N ARG A 15 -4.76 14.00 -8.14
CA ARG A 15 -5.25 12.63 -8.42
C ARG A 15 -4.54 11.56 -7.60
N GLN A 16 -3.34 11.84 -7.09
CA GLN A 16 -2.48 10.87 -6.42
C GLN A 16 -2.50 10.96 -4.90
N THR A 17 -3.12 11.99 -4.33
CA THR A 17 -3.13 12.25 -2.88
C THR A 17 -4.53 12.27 -2.24
N PRO A 18 -5.42 11.29 -2.51
CA PRO A 18 -6.70 11.23 -1.82
C PRO A 18 -6.47 10.98 -0.31
N GLY A 19 -7.15 11.78 0.51
CA GLY A 19 -7.02 11.71 1.96
C GLY A 19 -5.89 12.58 2.55
N PHE A 20 -5.06 13.23 1.73
CA PHE A 20 -4.10 14.20 2.23
C PHE A 20 -4.79 15.51 2.59
N VAL A 21 -4.44 16.06 3.76
CA VAL A 21 -4.85 17.41 4.16
C VAL A 21 -3.82 18.43 3.71
N GLY A 22 -4.17 19.72 3.79
CA GLY A 22 -3.30 20.81 3.33
C GLY A 22 -1.87 20.76 3.89
N ALA A 23 -1.71 20.32 5.15
CA ALA A 23 -0.40 20.15 5.79
C ALA A 23 0.44 19.01 5.16
N ASP A 24 -0.21 17.90 4.77
CA ASP A 24 0.48 16.79 4.10
C ASP A 24 0.95 17.22 2.72
N LEU A 25 0.11 17.98 2.00
CA LEU A 25 0.44 18.52 0.69
C LEU A 25 1.62 19.51 0.76
N GLU A 26 1.67 20.36 1.77
CA GLU A 26 2.80 21.23 2.02
C GLU A 26 4.08 20.45 2.29
N ASN A 27 3.98 19.38 3.08
CA ASN A 27 5.10 18.51 3.39
C ASN A 27 5.65 17.81 2.13
N VAL A 28 4.77 17.26 1.27
CA VAL A 28 5.17 16.66 -0.01
C VAL A 28 5.89 17.67 -0.89
N LEU A 29 5.39 18.91 -1.02
CA LEU A 29 6.06 19.95 -1.83
C LEU A 29 7.42 20.34 -1.27
N ASN A 30 7.56 20.43 0.04
CA ASN A 30 8.84 20.68 0.70
C ASN A 30 9.84 19.55 0.46
N GLU A 31 9.40 18.28 0.61
CA GLU A 31 10.23 17.10 0.30
C GLU A 31 10.59 17.05 -1.19
N ALA A 32 9.67 17.37 -2.11
CA ALA A 32 9.96 17.41 -3.54
C ALA A 32 11.04 18.45 -3.88
N ALA A 33 11.00 19.61 -3.23
CA ALA A 33 12.04 20.63 -3.38
C ALA A 33 13.41 20.11 -2.88
N LEU A 34 13.45 19.37 -1.78
CA LEU A 34 14.67 18.75 -1.26
C LEU A 34 15.19 17.64 -2.18
N VAL A 35 14.30 16.83 -2.78
CA VAL A 35 14.66 15.80 -3.76
C VAL A 35 15.26 16.44 -5.00
N ALA A 36 14.61 17.47 -5.59
CA ALA A 36 15.09 18.20 -6.74
C ALA A 36 16.48 18.84 -6.47
N ALA A 37 16.65 19.48 -5.30
CA ALA A 37 17.92 20.06 -4.88
C ALA A 37 19.05 19.02 -4.78
N ARG A 38 18.79 17.83 -4.22
CA ARG A 38 19.77 16.73 -4.15
C ARG A 38 20.17 16.20 -5.54
N ARG A 39 19.27 16.29 -6.52
CA ARG A 39 19.51 15.92 -7.92
C ARG A 39 20.10 17.08 -8.74
N ASN A 40 20.47 18.18 -8.09
CA ASN A 40 20.96 19.43 -8.72
C ASN A 40 20.02 20.02 -9.78
N LYS A 41 18.71 19.79 -9.65
CA LYS A 41 17.69 20.37 -10.52
C LYS A 41 17.33 21.79 -10.05
N LYS A 42 16.94 22.64 -11.00
CA LYS A 42 16.48 24.02 -10.73
C LYS A 42 14.96 24.13 -10.63
N VAL A 43 14.23 23.10 -11.06
CA VAL A 43 12.78 23.01 -11.06
C VAL A 43 12.36 21.63 -10.54
N ILE A 44 11.21 21.58 -9.90
CA ILE A 44 10.58 20.33 -9.45
C ILE A 44 9.83 19.73 -10.63
N ASP A 45 10.06 18.47 -10.93
CA ASP A 45 9.29 17.69 -11.91
C ASP A 45 8.41 16.63 -11.26
N ALA A 46 7.64 15.89 -12.08
CA ALA A 46 6.72 14.86 -11.60
C ALA A 46 7.44 13.73 -10.83
N ALA A 47 8.64 13.34 -11.27
CA ALA A 47 9.44 12.29 -10.62
C ALA A 47 9.98 12.73 -9.23
N ASP A 48 10.17 14.04 -9.00
CA ASP A 48 10.56 14.55 -7.69
C ASP A 48 9.36 14.57 -6.73
N ILE A 49 8.16 14.83 -7.25
CA ILE A 49 6.91 14.76 -6.48
C ILE A 49 6.60 13.31 -6.10
N ASP A 50 6.71 12.38 -7.02
CA ASP A 50 6.46 10.95 -6.81
C ASP A 50 7.40 10.37 -5.73
N GLU A 51 8.71 10.69 -5.79
CA GLU A 51 9.66 10.31 -4.73
C GLU A 51 9.34 10.99 -3.39
N ALA A 52 8.83 12.21 -3.41
CA ALA A 52 8.46 12.94 -2.20
C ALA A 52 7.21 12.33 -1.54
N GLU A 53 6.20 11.93 -2.32
CA GLU A 53 5.03 11.21 -1.84
C GLU A 53 5.44 9.90 -1.16
N ASP A 54 6.28 9.11 -1.82
CA ASP A 54 6.83 7.88 -1.26
C ASP A 54 7.56 8.11 0.07
N ARG A 55 8.30 9.21 0.20
CA ARG A 55 8.99 9.58 1.44
C ARG A 55 8.05 9.98 2.55
N VAL A 56 7.00 10.70 2.23
CA VAL A 56 5.99 11.11 3.22
C VAL A 56 5.18 9.91 3.70
N ILE A 57 4.81 8.99 2.80
CA ILE A 57 4.01 7.79 3.12
C ILE A 57 4.84 6.72 3.84
N ALA A 58 6.00 6.35 3.28
CA ALA A 58 6.76 5.17 3.71
C ALA A 58 8.16 5.50 4.27
N GLY A 59 8.57 6.77 4.22
CA GLY A 59 9.89 7.22 4.66
C GLY A 59 10.97 7.14 3.58
N PRO A 60 12.24 7.48 3.92
CA PRO A 60 13.33 7.50 2.95
C PRO A 60 13.68 6.09 2.48
N SER A 61 14.05 5.96 1.19
CA SER A 61 14.53 4.69 0.62
C SER A 61 15.86 4.26 1.26
N LYS A 62 16.00 2.97 1.53
CA LYS A 62 17.21 2.35 2.12
C LYS A 62 18.01 1.63 1.02
N LYS A 63 18.71 2.40 0.20
CA LYS A 63 19.51 1.83 -0.92
C LYS A 63 20.76 1.06 -0.45
N ASP A 64 21.22 1.27 0.79
CA ASP A 64 22.44 0.66 1.33
C ASP A 64 22.21 -0.71 2.01
N ARG A 65 20.97 -1.19 2.06
CA ARG A 65 20.66 -2.47 2.71
C ARG A 65 20.84 -3.62 1.73
N THR A 66 21.83 -4.46 2.00
CA THR A 66 22.01 -5.72 1.25
C THR A 66 20.97 -6.73 1.72
N ILE A 67 19.94 -6.93 0.92
CA ILE A 67 18.89 -7.94 1.15
C ILE A 67 19.30 -9.22 0.42
N SER A 68 19.12 -10.39 1.04
CA SER A 68 19.39 -11.66 0.36
C SER A 68 18.45 -11.87 -0.81
N GLN A 69 18.90 -12.61 -1.84
CA GLN A 69 18.05 -12.92 -3.02
C GLN A 69 16.75 -13.62 -2.59
N LYS A 70 16.83 -14.53 -1.62
CA LYS A 70 15.67 -15.25 -1.08
C LYS A 70 14.68 -14.29 -0.38
N GLU A 71 15.17 -13.34 0.40
CA GLU A 71 14.34 -12.36 1.08
C GLU A 71 13.68 -11.41 0.07
N ARG A 72 14.44 -10.97 -0.95
CA ARG A 72 13.92 -10.14 -2.03
C ARG A 72 12.81 -10.82 -2.83
N GLU A 73 12.97 -12.11 -3.14
CA GLU A 73 11.95 -12.92 -3.78
C GLU A 73 10.70 -13.04 -2.91
N MET A 74 10.87 -13.30 -1.61
CA MET A 74 9.77 -13.39 -0.67
C MET A 74 8.96 -12.09 -0.58
N VAL A 75 9.64 -10.93 -0.51
CA VAL A 75 9.00 -9.62 -0.54
C VAL A 75 8.25 -9.40 -1.86
N ALA A 76 8.83 -9.76 -3.00
CA ALA A 76 8.18 -9.59 -4.30
C ALA A 76 6.86 -10.37 -4.42
N TYR A 77 6.83 -11.63 -3.96
CA TYR A 77 5.61 -12.42 -3.95
C TYR A 77 4.61 -11.94 -2.90
N HIS A 78 5.07 -11.43 -1.76
CA HIS A 78 4.24 -10.80 -0.74
C HIS A 78 3.49 -9.58 -1.30
N GLU A 79 4.22 -8.63 -1.89
CA GLU A 79 3.64 -7.42 -2.49
C GLU A 79 2.76 -7.74 -3.72
N ALA A 80 3.15 -8.73 -4.52
CA ALA A 80 2.32 -9.23 -5.60
C ALA A 80 1.01 -9.85 -5.07
N GLY A 81 1.03 -10.45 -3.87
CA GLY A 81 -0.16 -10.98 -3.19
C GLY A 81 -1.15 -9.88 -2.85
N HIS A 82 -0.71 -8.79 -2.25
CA HIS A 82 -1.53 -7.61 -2.01
C HIS A 82 -2.08 -7.04 -3.32
N THR A 83 -1.22 -6.97 -4.33
CA THR A 83 -1.56 -6.41 -5.64
C THR A 83 -2.66 -7.21 -6.32
N ILE A 84 -2.55 -8.54 -6.42
CA ILE A 84 -3.54 -9.37 -7.11
C ILE A 84 -4.89 -9.38 -6.40
N VAL A 85 -4.89 -9.39 -5.06
CA VAL A 85 -6.13 -9.28 -4.28
C VAL A 85 -6.78 -7.93 -4.51
N GLY A 86 -6.01 -6.84 -4.48
CA GLY A 86 -6.50 -5.49 -4.74
C GLY A 86 -7.03 -5.29 -6.16
N LEU A 87 -6.45 -5.96 -7.18
CA LEU A 87 -6.93 -5.90 -8.56
C LEU A 87 -8.27 -6.61 -8.74
N VAL A 88 -8.44 -7.77 -8.12
CA VAL A 88 -9.69 -8.55 -8.21
C VAL A 88 -10.82 -7.91 -7.40
N LEU A 89 -10.51 -7.36 -6.22
CA LEU A 89 -11.44 -6.68 -5.33
C LEU A 89 -11.39 -5.15 -5.54
N SER A 90 -11.49 -4.72 -6.79
CA SER A 90 -11.30 -3.31 -7.18
C SER A 90 -12.57 -2.45 -7.10
N ASN A 91 -13.55 -2.79 -6.27
CA ASN A 91 -14.80 -2.01 -6.19
C ASN A 91 -14.58 -0.64 -5.56
N ALA A 92 -13.96 -0.58 -4.40
CA ALA A 92 -13.73 0.65 -3.65
C ALA A 92 -12.38 1.33 -3.94
N ARG A 93 -11.35 0.54 -4.28
CA ARG A 93 -9.97 1.04 -4.43
C ARG A 93 -9.32 0.51 -5.71
N VAL A 94 -8.40 1.29 -6.25
CA VAL A 94 -7.57 0.92 -7.42
C VAL A 94 -6.12 0.84 -7.00
N VAL A 95 -5.44 -0.24 -7.36
CA VAL A 95 -3.99 -0.37 -7.16
C VAL A 95 -3.28 0.68 -8.02
N HIS A 96 -2.55 1.58 -7.36
CA HIS A 96 -1.86 2.68 -8.01
C HIS A 96 -0.39 2.38 -8.22
N LYS A 97 0.27 1.80 -7.22
CA LYS A 97 1.72 1.54 -7.24
C LYS A 97 2.05 0.36 -6.34
N VAL A 98 3.03 -0.42 -6.74
CA VAL A 98 3.62 -1.46 -5.89
C VAL A 98 5.14 -1.44 -6.03
N THR A 99 5.86 -1.61 -4.94
CA THR A 99 7.32 -1.56 -4.91
C THR A 99 7.91 -2.53 -3.90
N ILE A 100 9.08 -3.07 -4.22
CA ILE A 100 9.92 -3.85 -3.31
C ILE A 100 11.16 -3.08 -2.85
N VAL A 101 11.23 -1.78 -3.15
CA VAL A 101 12.30 -0.90 -2.63
C VAL A 101 12.04 -0.64 -1.15
N PRO A 102 12.97 -1.04 -0.25
CA PRO A 102 12.74 -0.88 1.18
C PRO A 102 12.70 0.60 1.60
N ARG A 103 11.67 0.96 2.38
CA ARG A 103 11.54 2.30 2.97
C ARG A 103 11.17 2.20 4.46
N GLY A 104 11.72 3.07 5.27
CA GLY A 104 11.40 3.07 6.70
C GLY A 104 11.57 1.68 7.35
N ARG A 105 10.48 1.07 7.81
CA ARG A 105 10.43 -0.29 8.35
C ARG A 105 9.91 -1.33 7.35
N ALA A 106 9.32 -0.90 6.24
CA ALA A 106 8.75 -1.76 5.23
C ALA A 106 9.83 -2.33 4.30
N GLY A 107 9.69 -3.62 3.94
CA GLY A 107 10.51 -4.29 2.92
C GLY A 107 10.05 -3.95 1.49
N GLY A 108 8.76 -3.71 1.34
CA GLY A 108 8.05 -3.24 0.17
C GLY A 108 6.73 -2.62 0.61
N TYR A 109 5.92 -2.14 -0.31
CA TYR A 109 4.55 -1.68 -0.06
C TYR A 109 3.74 -1.56 -1.34
N MET A 110 2.42 -1.65 -1.19
CA MET A 110 1.45 -1.40 -2.24
C MET A 110 0.58 -0.21 -1.85
N ILE A 111 0.36 0.70 -2.80
CA ILE A 111 -0.56 1.83 -2.65
C ILE A 111 -1.82 1.54 -3.45
N ALA A 112 -2.96 1.56 -2.79
CA ALA A 112 -4.27 1.53 -3.43
C ALA A 112 -5.03 2.82 -3.08
N LEU A 113 -5.53 3.50 -4.11
CA LEU A 113 -6.25 4.75 -3.98
C LEU A 113 -7.76 4.52 -4.14
N PRO A 114 -8.62 5.24 -3.40
CA PRO A 114 -10.05 5.18 -3.63
C PRO A 114 -10.38 5.65 -5.05
N LYS A 115 -11.38 5.03 -5.69
CA LYS A 115 -11.84 5.42 -7.04
C LYS A 115 -12.45 6.81 -7.06
N GLU A 116 -13.14 7.16 -5.99
CA GLU A 116 -13.86 8.41 -5.80
C GLU A 116 -13.64 8.89 -4.36
N ASP A 117 -13.90 10.15 -4.09
CA ASP A 117 -13.89 10.68 -2.72
C ASP A 117 -15.05 10.06 -1.91
N GLN A 118 -14.77 8.96 -1.24
CA GLN A 118 -15.76 8.26 -0.41
C GLN A 118 -15.71 8.80 1.01
N MET A 119 -16.82 9.34 1.47
CA MET A 119 -17.01 9.73 2.88
C MET A 119 -17.48 8.57 3.77
N LEU A 120 -18.04 7.52 3.18
CA LEU A 120 -18.59 6.38 3.89
C LEU A 120 -18.05 5.07 3.30
N LEU A 121 -17.66 4.15 4.16
CA LEU A 121 -17.27 2.79 3.79
C LEU A 121 -18.39 1.82 4.18
N SER A 122 -18.80 0.98 3.26
CA SER A 122 -19.74 -0.12 3.54
C SER A 122 -19.03 -1.27 4.28
N LYS A 123 -19.82 -2.18 4.85
CA LYS A 123 -19.30 -3.42 5.44
C LYS A 123 -18.53 -4.26 4.42
N GLU A 124 -19.01 -4.30 3.18
CA GLU A 124 -18.41 -5.01 2.06
C GLU A 124 -17.08 -4.37 1.66
N ASP A 125 -17.00 -3.04 1.58
CA ASP A 125 -15.75 -2.32 1.29
C ASP A 125 -14.68 -2.62 2.35
N MET A 126 -15.07 -2.66 3.61
CA MET A 126 -14.16 -2.98 4.71
C MET A 126 -13.71 -4.46 4.66
N LYS A 127 -14.59 -5.40 4.31
CA LYS A 127 -14.22 -6.80 4.09
C LYS A 127 -13.25 -6.98 2.92
N GLU A 128 -13.43 -6.24 1.82
CA GLU A 128 -12.48 -6.23 0.71
C GLU A 128 -11.11 -5.70 1.14
N GLN A 129 -11.06 -4.64 1.95
CA GLN A 129 -9.82 -4.12 2.49
C GLN A 129 -9.14 -5.12 3.43
N LEU A 130 -9.89 -5.81 4.29
CA LEU A 130 -9.35 -6.90 5.13
C LEU A 130 -8.72 -8.01 4.28
N ALA A 131 -9.39 -8.43 3.20
CA ALA A 131 -8.84 -9.43 2.29
C ALA A 131 -7.56 -8.93 1.59
N GLY A 132 -7.52 -7.65 1.19
CA GLY A 132 -6.32 -7.00 0.66
C GLY A 132 -5.14 -7.07 1.63
N LEU A 133 -5.36 -6.74 2.91
CA LEU A 133 -4.33 -6.83 3.96
C LEU A 133 -3.83 -8.26 4.21
N MET A 134 -4.67 -9.27 3.98
CA MET A 134 -4.25 -10.69 4.10
C MET A 134 -3.43 -11.18 2.90
N GLY A 135 -3.43 -10.46 1.77
CA GLY A 135 -2.84 -10.89 0.50
C GLY A 135 -1.38 -11.30 0.59
N GLY A 136 -0.54 -10.51 1.24
CA GLY A 136 0.89 -10.77 1.38
C GLY A 136 1.19 -12.06 2.16
N ARG A 137 0.59 -12.22 3.35
CA ARG A 137 0.74 -13.43 4.16
C ARG A 137 0.26 -14.69 3.44
N VAL A 138 -0.88 -14.61 2.79
CA VAL A 138 -1.45 -15.74 2.04
C VAL A 138 -0.56 -16.12 0.86
N ALA A 139 0.05 -15.14 0.17
CA ALA A 139 1.02 -15.40 -0.87
C ALA A 139 2.26 -16.15 -0.35
N GLU A 140 2.82 -15.73 0.81
CA GLU A 140 3.92 -16.45 1.46
C GLU A 140 3.56 -17.91 1.75
N GLU A 141 2.36 -18.17 2.29
CA GLU A 141 1.89 -19.51 2.62
C GLU A 141 1.73 -20.39 1.37
N ILE A 142 1.13 -19.85 0.29
CA ILE A 142 0.85 -20.60 -0.94
C ILE A 142 2.13 -20.91 -1.73
N ILE A 143 3.06 -19.95 -1.81
CA ILE A 143 4.24 -20.04 -2.68
C ILE A 143 5.41 -20.72 -1.96
N PHE A 144 5.69 -20.31 -0.72
CA PHE A 144 6.88 -20.75 0.01
C PHE A 144 6.57 -21.76 1.12
N ASN A 145 5.30 -22.05 1.39
CA ASN A 145 4.86 -22.81 2.56
C ASN A 145 5.52 -22.30 3.86
N SER A 146 5.60 -20.99 3.99
CA SER A 146 6.32 -20.30 5.07
C SER A 146 5.52 -19.07 5.54
N GLN A 147 5.89 -18.58 6.71
CA GLN A 147 5.30 -17.39 7.31
C GLN A 147 6.44 -16.54 7.85
N THR A 148 6.45 -15.24 7.49
CA THR A 148 7.50 -14.32 7.93
C THR A 148 6.95 -13.24 8.87
N THR A 149 7.84 -12.48 9.47
CA THR A 149 7.46 -11.30 10.26
C THR A 149 7.06 -10.11 9.38
N GLY A 150 7.20 -10.21 8.06
CA GLY A 150 6.89 -9.14 7.10
C GLY A 150 5.43 -8.67 7.19
N ALA A 151 4.50 -9.60 7.37
CA ALA A 151 3.07 -9.31 7.49
C ALA A 151 2.63 -8.71 8.85
N SER A 152 3.55 -8.32 9.73
CA SER A 152 3.21 -7.82 11.07
C SER A 152 2.32 -6.59 11.03
N ASN A 153 2.63 -5.63 10.16
CA ASN A 153 1.85 -4.40 10.01
C ASN A 153 0.48 -4.66 9.38
N ASP A 154 0.38 -5.60 8.44
CA ASP A 154 -0.88 -5.98 7.81
C ASP A 154 -1.83 -6.59 8.83
N PHE A 155 -1.33 -7.45 9.71
CA PHE A 155 -2.13 -8.02 10.80
C PHE A 155 -2.56 -6.97 11.82
N GLU A 156 -1.69 -6.01 12.15
CA GLU A 156 -2.04 -4.91 13.04
C GLU A 156 -3.21 -4.10 12.47
N GLN A 157 -3.10 -3.65 11.21
CA GLN A 157 -4.13 -2.89 10.54
C GLN A 157 -5.43 -3.71 10.38
N ALA A 158 -5.33 -4.96 9.94
CA ALA A 158 -6.49 -5.82 9.77
C ALA A 158 -7.21 -6.09 11.10
N THR A 159 -6.47 -6.31 12.18
CA THR A 159 -7.06 -6.53 13.51
C THR A 159 -7.76 -5.28 14.01
N GLN A 160 -7.15 -4.10 13.87
CA GLN A 160 -7.76 -2.82 14.24
C GLN A 160 -9.04 -2.57 13.44
N MET A 161 -9.00 -2.79 12.12
CA MET A 161 -10.17 -2.60 11.25
C MET A 161 -11.30 -3.58 11.60
N ALA A 162 -11.02 -4.87 11.75
CA ALA A 162 -12.02 -5.87 12.11
C ALA A 162 -12.62 -5.57 13.49
N ARG A 163 -11.79 -5.12 14.45
CA ARG A 163 -12.27 -4.72 15.76
C ARG A 163 -13.19 -3.50 15.68
N ALA A 164 -12.84 -2.46 14.94
CA ALA A 164 -13.68 -1.29 14.73
C ALA A 164 -15.02 -1.65 14.07
N MET A 165 -15.03 -2.56 13.07
CA MET A 165 -16.27 -3.06 12.46
C MET A 165 -17.23 -3.63 13.50
N VAL A 166 -16.69 -4.39 14.46
CA VAL A 166 -17.47 -5.08 15.49
C VAL A 166 -17.85 -4.14 16.61
N THR A 167 -16.90 -3.33 17.12
CA THR A 167 -17.07 -2.60 18.38
C THR A 167 -17.50 -1.14 18.21
N GLU A 168 -17.19 -0.52 17.08
CA GLU A 168 -17.46 0.91 16.84
C GLU A 168 -18.61 1.12 15.85
N TYR A 169 -18.65 0.34 14.76
CA TYR A 169 -19.59 0.58 13.67
C TYR A 169 -20.84 -0.29 13.70
N GLY A 170 -20.95 -1.23 14.67
CA GLY A 170 -22.11 -2.10 14.82
C GLY A 170 -22.37 -3.01 13.63
N MET A 171 -21.28 -3.46 12.93
CA MET A 171 -21.37 -4.26 11.70
C MET A 171 -21.44 -5.79 11.97
N SER A 172 -21.45 -6.23 13.25
CA SER A 172 -21.64 -7.63 13.60
C SER A 172 -23.13 -7.95 13.73
N GLU A 173 -23.59 -9.01 13.07
CA GLU A 173 -24.96 -9.49 13.19
C GLU A 173 -25.21 -10.15 14.55
N LYS A 174 -24.20 -10.80 15.12
CA LYS A 174 -24.27 -11.48 16.41
C LYS A 174 -24.35 -10.51 17.59
N LEU A 175 -23.58 -9.42 17.54
CA LEU A 175 -23.51 -8.42 18.60
C LEU A 175 -24.52 -7.27 18.41
N GLY A 176 -25.13 -7.18 17.22
CA GLY A 176 -26.13 -6.17 16.89
C GLY A 176 -25.56 -4.74 16.76
N PRO A 177 -26.45 -3.74 16.57
CA PRO A 177 -26.06 -2.35 16.35
C PRO A 177 -25.71 -1.63 17.68
N VAL A 178 -24.69 -2.12 18.35
CA VAL A 178 -24.21 -1.60 19.65
C VAL A 178 -22.78 -1.11 19.49
N GLN A 179 -22.49 0.08 20.01
CA GLN A 179 -21.13 0.59 20.11
C GLN A 179 -20.55 0.18 21.48
N TYR A 180 -19.61 -0.76 21.47
CA TYR A 180 -18.91 -1.25 22.65
C TYR A 180 -17.68 -0.42 22.99
N GLU A 181 -16.95 0.06 21.97
CA GLU A 181 -15.78 0.91 22.07
C GLU A 181 -15.99 2.13 21.19
N GLY A 182 -15.59 3.31 21.62
CA GLY A 182 -15.69 4.54 20.86
C GLY A 182 -14.48 5.43 21.11
N ASN A 183 -14.04 6.15 20.11
CA ASN A 183 -12.91 7.07 20.23
C ASN A 183 -13.37 8.37 20.93
N HIS A 184 -13.43 8.37 22.26
CA HIS A 184 -13.82 9.52 23.07
C HIS A 184 -12.67 10.49 23.36
N ALA A 185 -11.57 10.44 22.63
CA ALA A 185 -10.38 11.27 22.85
C ALA A 185 -10.59 12.78 22.61
N MET A 186 -11.78 13.21 22.17
CA MET A 186 -12.03 14.62 21.79
C MET A 186 -12.13 15.62 22.94
N PHE A 187 -12.25 15.20 24.21
CA PHE A 187 -12.46 16.15 25.33
C PHE A 187 -11.67 15.89 26.61
N GLY A 188 -10.51 15.21 26.56
CA GLY A 188 -9.62 15.14 27.75
C GLY A 188 -10.21 14.45 28.99
N ALA A 189 -11.41 13.89 28.92
CA ALA A 189 -12.00 13.10 29.98
C ALA A 189 -11.48 11.66 29.85
N GLN A 190 -10.90 11.13 30.92
CA GLN A 190 -10.71 9.68 31.05
C GLN A 190 -12.09 9.05 30.84
N SER A 191 -12.29 8.43 29.68
CA SER A 191 -13.52 7.71 29.39
C SER A 191 -13.71 6.67 30.48
N PRO A 192 -14.88 6.61 31.16
CA PRO A 192 -15.15 5.48 32.00
C PRO A 192 -15.02 4.23 31.15
N GLN A 193 -14.10 3.35 31.54
CA GLN A 193 -13.91 2.06 30.92
C GLN A 193 -15.29 1.40 30.86
N LYS A 194 -15.92 1.34 29.68
CA LYS A 194 -17.17 0.61 29.51
C LYS A 194 -16.88 -0.81 29.97
N MET A 195 -17.44 -1.22 31.09
CA MET A 195 -17.28 -2.59 31.58
C MET A 195 -18.12 -3.49 30.69
N ILE A 196 -17.46 -4.03 29.67
CA ILE A 196 -17.98 -5.08 28.80
C ILE A 196 -17.98 -6.35 29.66
N SER A 197 -19.05 -7.14 29.63
CA SER A 197 -19.05 -8.44 30.32
C SER A 197 -18.01 -9.37 29.66
N GLU A 198 -17.46 -10.31 30.43
CA GLU A 198 -16.54 -11.31 29.91
C GLU A 198 -17.14 -12.09 28.72
N GLN A 199 -18.42 -12.38 28.76
CA GLN A 199 -19.15 -13.02 27.69
C GLN A 199 -19.14 -12.15 26.40
N THR A 200 -19.43 -10.87 26.51
CA THR A 200 -19.41 -9.94 25.36
C THR A 200 -18.00 -9.76 24.82
N ALA A 201 -16.98 -9.69 25.68
CA ALA A 201 -15.59 -9.61 25.26
C ALA A 201 -15.17 -10.87 24.45
N TYR A 202 -15.55 -12.05 24.91
CA TYR A 202 -15.34 -13.30 24.19
C TYR A 202 -16.04 -13.29 22.82
N GLU A 203 -17.28 -12.83 22.75
CA GLU A 203 -18.04 -12.75 21.51
C GLU A 203 -17.42 -11.75 20.51
N ILE A 204 -16.89 -10.62 21.00
CA ILE A 204 -16.12 -9.67 20.17
C ILE A 204 -14.89 -10.35 19.59
N ASP A 205 -14.12 -11.08 20.39
CA ASP A 205 -12.91 -11.77 19.91
C ASP A 205 -13.24 -12.86 18.88
N GLU A 206 -14.36 -13.57 19.05
CA GLU A 206 -14.84 -14.55 18.09
C GLU A 206 -15.23 -13.92 16.74
N GLU A 207 -15.98 -12.81 16.77
CA GLU A 207 -16.39 -12.06 15.57
C GLU A 207 -15.17 -11.48 14.83
N VAL A 208 -14.21 -10.88 15.54
CA VAL A 208 -12.96 -10.36 14.96
C VAL A 208 -12.20 -11.50 14.28
N ARG A 209 -12.03 -12.63 14.95
CA ARG A 209 -11.36 -13.82 14.40
C ARG A 209 -12.08 -14.36 13.17
N SER A 210 -13.41 -14.37 13.19
CA SER A 210 -14.24 -14.80 12.07
C SER A 210 -14.02 -13.92 10.84
N LEU A 211 -14.04 -12.59 10.99
CA LEU A 211 -13.80 -11.63 9.92
C LEU A 211 -12.40 -11.79 9.30
N LEU A 212 -11.38 -11.96 10.15
CA LEU A 212 -10.00 -12.16 9.66
C LEU A 212 -9.82 -13.49 8.92
N ASN A 213 -10.47 -14.57 9.39
CA ASN A 213 -10.46 -15.85 8.71
C ASN A 213 -11.22 -15.80 7.37
N GLU A 214 -12.36 -15.14 7.30
CA GLU A 214 -13.09 -14.89 6.06
C GLU A 214 -12.22 -14.14 5.05
N ALA A 215 -11.58 -13.05 5.49
CA ALA A 215 -10.67 -12.25 4.68
C ALA A 215 -9.47 -13.07 4.15
N ARG A 216 -8.84 -13.88 5.03
CA ARG A 216 -7.74 -14.79 4.63
C ARG A 216 -8.19 -15.81 3.59
N ASN A 217 -9.36 -16.44 3.79
CA ASN A 217 -9.88 -17.41 2.85
C ASN A 217 -10.21 -16.78 1.50
N LYS A 218 -10.75 -15.55 1.50
CA LYS A 218 -11.02 -14.80 0.27
C LYS A 218 -9.74 -14.45 -0.48
N ALA A 219 -8.71 -14.00 0.22
CA ALA A 219 -7.39 -13.76 -0.38
C ALA A 219 -6.79 -15.05 -0.96
N ALA A 220 -6.93 -16.19 -0.26
CA ALA A 220 -6.43 -17.48 -0.73
C ALA A 220 -7.14 -17.94 -2.01
N GLU A 221 -8.47 -17.81 -2.08
CA GLU A 221 -9.26 -18.11 -3.28
C GLU A 221 -8.77 -17.27 -4.48
N ILE A 222 -8.58 -15.96 -4.27
CA ILE A 222 -8.15 -15.04 -5.32
C ILE A 222 -6.75 -15.38 -5.83
N ILE A 223 -5.78 -15.57 -4.93
CA ILE A 223 -4.39 -15.86 -5.30
C ILE A 223 -4.30 -17.21 -6.01
N GLN A 224 -5.03 -18.23 -5.52
CA GLN A 224 -5.06 -19.54 -6.16
C GLN A 224 -5.68 -19.50 -7.55
N GLY A 225 -6.77 -18.74 -7.73
CA GLY A 225 -7.44 -18.55 -9.02
C GLY A 225 -6.63 -17.73 -10.03
N ASN A 226 -5.63 -16.95 -9.57
CA ASN A 226 -4.84 -16.04 -10.41
C ASN A 226 -3.32 -16.31 -10.29
N ARG A 227 -2.90 -17.55 -10.10
CA ARG A 227 -1.50 -17.90 -9.82
C ARG A 227 -0.51 -17.43 -10.86
N GLU A 228 -0.85 -17.52 -12.14
CA GLU A 228 0.04 -17.09 -13.23
C GLU A 228 0.24 -15.58 -13.21
N THR A 229 -0.83 -14.82 -13.05
CA THR A 229 -0.74 -13.35 -12.96
C THR A 229 0.00 -12.90 -11.70
N HIS A 230 -0.24 -13.56 -10.56
CA HIS A 230 0.50 -13.31 -9.32
C HIS A 230 2.00 -13.51 -9.52
N LYS A 231 2.41 -14.60 -10.18
CA LYS A 231 3.80 -14.90 -10.51
C LYS A 231 4.38 -13.83 -11.46
N LEU A 232 3.65 -13.45 -12.52
CA LEU A 232 4.09 -12.41 -13.46
C LEU A 232 4.35 -11.07 -12.77
N ILE A 233 3.48 -10.65 -11.86
CA ILE A 233 3.67 -9.43 -11.08
C ILE A 233 4.92 -9.54 -10.19
N ALA A 234 5.10 -10.66 -9.49
CA ALA A 234 6.28 -10.88 -8.65
C ALA A 234 7.59 -10.87 -9.45
N GLU A 235 7.62 -11.53 -10.62
CA GLU A 235 8.79 -11.53 -11.52
C GLU A 235 9.07 -10.13 -12.08
N ALA A 236 8.03 -9.36 -12.43
CA ALA A 236 8.16 -7.98 -12.85
C ALA A 236 8.73 -7.10 -11.71
N LEU A 237 8.26 -7.28 -10.47
CA LEU A 237 8.82 -6.58 -9.30
C LEU A 237 10.29 -6.92 -9.06
N LEU A 238 10.70 -8.17 -9.27
CA LEU A 238 12.12 -8.56 -9.16
C LEU A 238 12.99 -7.88 -10.23
N LYS A 239 12.44 -7.60 -11.40
CA LYS A 239 13.14 -6.96 -12.54
C LYS A 239 13.13 -5.43 -12.44
N TYR A 240 11.98 -4.84 -12.16
CA TYR A 240 11.74 -3.38 -12.24
C TYR A 240 11.70 -2.69 -10.88
N GLU A 241 11.66 -3.44 -9.79
CA GLU A 241 11.58 -3.00 -8.39
C GLU A 241 10.30 -2.23 -8.03
N THR A 242 9.77 -1.46 -8.95
CA THR A 242 8.53 -0.68 -8.78
C THR A 242 7.67 -0.81 -10.03
N LEU A 243 6.37 -0.96 -9.85
CA LEU A 243 5.38 -0.98 -10.93
C LEU A 243 4.31 0.08 -10.67
N ASP A 244 4.00 0.86 -11.68
CA ASP A 244 2.90 1.82 -11.67
C ASP A 244 1.56 1.17 -12.07
N SER A 245 0.48 1.94 -12.01
CA SER A 245 -0.87 1.47 -12.33
C SER A 245 -1.04 0.99 -13.77
N VAL A 246 -0.30 1.57 -14.72
CA VAL A 246 -0.37 1.21 -16.15
C VAL A 246 0.32 -0.14 -16.37
N GLN A 247 1.50 -0.31 -15.80
CA GLN A 247 2.27 -1.55 -15.86
C GLN A 247 1.53 -2.70 -15.17
N ILE A 248 0.98 -2.46 -13.98
CA ILE A 248 0.20 -3.44 -13.22
C ILE A 248 -1.04 -3.88 -14.01
N LYS A 249 -1.77 -2.92 -14.58
CA LYS A 249 -2.97 -3.20 -15.38
C LYS A 249 -2.63 -3.98 -16.64
N SER A 250 -1.56 -3.61 -17.35
CA SER A 250 -1.10 -4.33 -18.53
C SER A 250 -0.72 -5.78 -18.21
N LEU A 251 0.02 -6.02 -17.14
CA LEU A 251 0.35 -7.38 -16.67
C LEU A 251 -0.91 -8.19 -16.34
N TYR A 252 -1.89 -7.58 -15.68
CA TYR A 252 -3.14 -8.24 -15.31
C TYR A 252 -4.00 -8.60 -16.52
N GLU A 253 -4.17 -7.68 -17.48
CA GLU A 253 -5.06 -7.85 -18.63
C GLU A 253 -4.42 -8.63 -19.78
N THR A 254 -3.12 -8.44 -20.03
CA THR A 254 -2.43 -8.98 -21.22
C THR A 254 -1.31 -9.97 -20.91
N GLY A 255 -0.89 -10.06 -19.66
CA GLY A 255 0.28 -10.85 -19.24
C GLY A 255 1.63 -10.27 -19.71
N LYS A 256 1.67 -9.02 -20.18
CA LYS A 256 2.88 -8.39 -20.73
C LYS A 256 3.08 -6.99 -20.17
N MET A 257 4.35 -6.58 -20.05
CA MET A 257 4.69 -5.19 -19.76
C MET A 257 4.39 -4.30 -20.98
N PRO A 258 4.05 -2.99 -20.76
CA PRO A 258 3.96 -2.02 -21.85
C PRO A 258 5.28 -1.88 -22.62
N GLU A 259 5.20 -1.61 -23.92
CA GLU A 259 6.39 -1.58 -24.83
C GLU A 259 7.48 -0.57 -24.42
N ASN A 260 7.12 0.50 -23.69
CA ASN A 260 8.06 1.55 -23.28
C ASN A 260 8.81 1.24 -21.96
N SER A 261 8.41 0.21 -21.22
CA SER A 261 8.99 -0.08 -19.88
C SER A 261 10.45 -0.58 -19.94
N GLU A 262 10.90 -1.11 -21.06
CA GLU A 262 12.29 -1.57 -21.22
C GLU A 262 13.26 -0.40 -21.54
N HIS A 263 12.76 0.66 -22.19
CA HIS A 263 13.57 1.83 -22.50
C HIS A 263 13.97 2.65 -21.26
N GLU A 264 13.09 2.70 -20.23
CA GLU A 264 13.36 3.42 -18.99
C GLU A 264 14.49 2.75 -18.17
N LEU A 265 14.57 1.41 -18.16
CA LEU A 265 15.66 0.69 -17.48
C LEU A 265 17.01 0.84 -18.17
N GLU A 266 17.04 0.93 -19.50
CA GLU A 266 18.28 1.13 -20.25
C GLU A 266 18.84 2.54 -20.08
N GLU A 267 17.98 3.56 -19.87
CA GLU A 267 18.42 4.93 -19.57
C GLU A 267 18.92 5.08 -18.13
N GLU A 268 18.31 4.42 -17.15
CA GLU A 268 18.79 4.43 -15.76
C GLU A 268 20.08 3.61 -15.57
N ALA A 269 20.30 2.58 -16.37
CA ALA A 269 21.47 1.70 -16.29
C ALA A 269 22.71 2.23 -17.00
N LYS A 270 22.63 3.30 -17.77
CA LYS A 270 23.82 3.90 -18.41
C LYS A 270 24.67 4.61 -17.37
N PRO A 271 25.86 4.08 -17.02
CA PRO A 271 26.78 4.82 -16.17
C PRO A 271 27.16 6.12 -16.87
N LEU A 272 27.04 7.24 -16.17
CA LEU A 272 27.55 8.52 -16.64
C LEU A 272 29.00 8.35 -17.07
N SER A 273 29.33 8.77 -18.27
CA SER A 273 30.71 8.74 -18.74
C SER A 273 31.55 9.73 -17.91
N TYR A 274 32.86 9.45 -17.79
CA TYR A 274 33.78 10.30 -17.04
C TYR A 274 33.77 11.76 -17.51
N ASP A 275 33.49 11.99 -18.79
CA ASP A 275 33.41 13.32 -19.40
C ASP A 275 32.08 14.04 -19.04
N GLU A 276 30.97 13.32 -18.85
CA GLU A 276 29.71 13.87 -18.37
C GLU A 276 29.75 14.24 -16.89
N ILE A 277 30.56 13.54 -16.08
CA ILE A 277 30.79 13.86 -14.67
C ILE A 277 31.64 15.14 -14.55
N LYS A 278 32.56 15.39 -15.49
CA LYS A 278 33.44 16.55 -15.48
C LYS A 278 32.81 17.85 -16.04
N SER A 279 31.75 17.73 -16.82
CA SER A 279 31.02 18.86 -17.43
C SER A 279 29.87 19.38 -16.58
N LYS A 280 29.57 18.75 -15.45
CA LYS A 280 28.62 19.18 -14.41
C LYS A 280 29.36 19.70 -13.19
#